data_dc95f833c6286bf63c2d5d96ea2a7fad
#
_entry.id   dc95f833c6286bf63c2d5d96ea2a7fad
#
_cell.length_a   1.000
_cell.length_b   1.000
_cell.length_c   1.000
_cell.angle_alpha   90.00
_cell.angle_beta   90.00
_cell.angle_gamma   90.00
#
_symmetry.space_group_name_H-M   'P 1'
#
loop_
_entity.id
_entity.type
_entity.pdbx_description
1 polymer ?
#
loop_
_entity_poly.entity_id
_entity_poly.type
_entity_poly.pdbx_seq_one_letter_code
_entity_poly.pdbx_strand_id
1 'polypeptide(L)' 'MEIKGITTIEELTEIITGLVKNGLTFVARPAKDHTWNIELTGGY' A
#
# COMPACT_ATOMS: atom_id res chain seq x y z
N MET A 1 8.35 -1.76 -6.91
CA MET A 1 6.96 -1.78 -7.39
C MET A 1 6.12 -0.82 -6.56
N GLU A 2 5.21 -0.15 -7.21
CA GLU A 2 4.44 0.89 -6.56
C GLU A 2 2.95 0.76 -6.91
N ILE A 3 2.09 0.90 -5.92
CA ILE A 3 0.65 0.87 -6.11
C ILE A 3 0.13 2.28 -5.84
N LYS A 4 -0.54 2.87 -6.81
CA LYS A 4 -1.05 4.24 -6.73
C LYS A 4 -2.56 4.30 -6.87
N GLY A 5 -3.13 5.40 -6.42
CA GLY A 5 -4.55 5.67 -6.65
C GLY A 5 -5.51 4.91 -5.76
N ILE A 6 -5.06 4.50 -4.59
CA ILE A 6 -5.94 3.84 -3.65
C ILE A 6 -6.85 4.88 -3.04
N THR A 7 -8.15 4.78 -3.28
CA THR A 7 -9.11 5.81 -2.92
C THR A 7 -9.91 5.53 -1.65
N THR A 8 -9.92 4.30 -1.17
CA THR A 8 -10.68 3.95 0.03
C THR A 8 -9.79 3.30 1.08
N ILE A 9 -10.16 3.49 2.34
CA ILE A 9 -9.46 2.87 3.46
C ILE A 9 -9.62 1.35 3.42
N GLU A 10 -10.77 0.87 3.00
CA GLU A 10 -11.02 -0.56 2.88
C GLU A 10 -10.06 -1.22 1.90
N GLU A 11 -9.89 -0.60 0.74
CA GLU A 11 -8.98 -1.08 -0.28
C GLU A 11 -7.53 -1.05 0.21
N LEU A 12 -7.14 0.05 0.87
CA LEU A 12 -5.82 0.18 1.45
C LEU A 12 -5.56 -0.92 2.48
N THR A 13 -6.51 -1.17 3.35
CA THR A 13 -6.39 -2.19 4.39
C THR A 13 -6.23 -3.59 3.78
N GLU A 14 -6.98 -3.90 2.74
CA GLU A 14 -6.86 -5.19 2.05
C GLU A 14 -5.48 -5.38 1.46
N ILE A 15 -4.94 -4.36 0.81
CA ILE A 15 -3.62 -4.42 0.21
C ILE A 15 -2.55 -4.62 1.29
N ILE A 16 -2.61 -3.83 2.35
CA ILE A 16 -1.65 -3.93 3.45
C ILE A 16 -1.69 -5.32 4.09
N THR A 17 -2.90 -5.84 4.34
CA THR A 17 -3.06 -7.16 4.92
C THR A 17 -2.40 -8.22 4.04
N GLY A 18 -2.60 -8.13 2.73
CA GLY A 18 -1.98 -9.07 1.79
C GLY A 18 -0.47 -8.97 1.79
N LEU A 19 0.07 -7.76 1.84
CA LEU A 19 1.51 -7.55 1.86
C LEU A 19 2.15 -8.12 3.13
N VAL A 20 1.55 -7.85 4.27
CA VAL A 20 2.04 -8.36 5.54
C VAL A 20 2.00 -9.88 5.57
N LYS A 21 0.93 -10.46 5.07
CA LYS A 21 0.75 -11.91 5.01
C LYS A 21 1.82 -12.59 4.18
N ASN A 22 2.30 -11.91 3.14
CA ASN A 22 3.32 -12.44 2.25
C ASN A 22 4.73 -12.06 2.66
N GLY A 23 4.89 -11.41 3.81
CA GLY A 23 6.21 -11.04 4.31
C GLY A 23 6.89 -9.93 3.53
N LEU A 24 6.10 -9.08 2.88
CA LEU A 24 6.63 -7.97 2.09
C LEU A 24 6.75 -6.72 2.94
N THR A 25 7.77 -5.92 2.67
CA THR A 25 7.92 -4.62 3.32
C THR A 25 7.49 -3.51 2.36
N PHE A 26 6.91 -2.46 2.91
CA PHE A 26 6.35 -1.39 2.11
C PHE A 26 6.29 -0.08 2.89
N VAL A 27 6.07 1.02 2.15
CA VAL A 27 5.80 2.33 2.73
C VAL A 27 4.48 2.82 2.16
N ALA A 28 3.55 3.20 3.02
CA ALA A 28 2.27 3.77 2.62
C ALA A 28 2.31 5.28 2.86
N ARG A 29 1.94 6.06 1.87
CA ARG A 29 1.97 7.52 1.94
C ARG A 29 0.65 8.12 1.43
N PRO A 30 0.14 9.15 2.11
CA PRO A 30 -1.03 9.85 1.60
C PRO A 30 -0.63 10.73 0.41
N ALA A 31 -1.48 10.80 -0.59
CA ALA A 31 -1.28 11.68 -1.73
C ALA A 31 -2.18 12.91 -1.61
N LYS A 32 -1.92 13.92 -2.44
CA LYS A 32 -2.59 15.22 -2.35
C LYS A 32 -4.08 15.19 -2.69
N ASP A 33 -4.50 14.20 -3.44
CA ASP A 33 -5.89 14.10 -3.92
C ASP A 33 -6.71 13.07 -3.15
N HIS A 34 -6.40 12.91 -1.87
CA HIS A 34 -7.09 11.98 -0.98
C HIS A 34 -6.93 10.51 -1.35
N THR A 35 -5.88 10.21 -2.12
CA THR A 35 -5.54 8.83 -2.43
C THR A 35 -4.34 8.39 -1.60
N TRP A 36 -4.04 7.11 -1.63
CA TRP A 36 -2.87 6.55 -0.98
C TRP A 36 -1.98 5.86 -2.01
N ASN A 37 -0.68 5.94 -1.77
CA ASN A 37 0.30 5.25 -2.60
C ASN A 37 1.08 4.29 -1.71
N ILE A 38 1.35 3.10 -2.22
CA ILE A 38 2.14 2.11 -1.50
C ILE A 38 3.37 1.80 -2.35
N GLU A 39 4.54 1.90 -1.75
CA GLU A 39 5.79 1.56 -2.40
C GLU A 39 6.36 0.31 -1.75
N LEU A 40 6.58 -0.73 -2.52
CA LEU A 40 7.19 -1.96 -2.02
C LEU A 40 8.70 -1.77 -1.94
N THR A 41 9.24 -1.90 -0.74
CA THR A 41 10.65 -1.62 -0.48
C THR A 41 11.51 -2.87 -0.36
N GLY A 42 10.90 -4.02 -0.18
CA GLY A 42 11.64 -5.26 -0.08
C GLY A 42 10.70 -6.44 -0.13
N GLY A 43 11.24 -7.60 -0.38
CA GLY A 43 10.43 -8.76 -0.63
C GLY A 43 10.52 -9.87 0.40
N TYR A 44 11.32 -9.74 1.39
CA TYR A 44 11.50 -10.82 2.38
C TYR A 44 12.42 -10.38 3.48
#